data_36e1ca1997588ef1d34eb83a2525170f
#
_entry.id   36e1ca1997588ef1d34eb83a2525170f
#
_cell.length_a   1.000
_cell.length_b   1.000
_cell.length_c   1.000
_cell.angle_alpha   90.00
_cell.angle_beta   90.00
_cell.angle_gamma   90.00
#
_symmetry.space_group_name_H-M   'P 1'
#
loop_
_entity.id
_entity.type
_entity.pdbx_description
1 polymer ?
#
loop_
_entity_poly.entity_id
_entity_poly.type
_entity_poly.pdbx_seq_one_letter_code
_entity_poly.pdbx_strand_id
1 'polypeptide(L)'
;YPISYKGSYYYRSGSTTQELKGVALDKFLLRTQGKTWDSVPVPYFGATDLDPYAFKLFREKAEKKRRIDPELLKENDDVLVDKLRLREGDYLKRAAALLFAKEPMKYVMGSMIKIGYFKSNTELIYQDVIEGNLFEQVDKVMELIFTKYLSAFITYEGIQRVESFPISELAFREALINAVVHKDYSSQNSIQISVYDDKLLMWNAGDLPQNWTIDTLLRKHTSEPHNPLVAYPFFLAGYIESWGRGIEKIIEESQKFNGITPQFRWENGLWVEFYFNTDKSSPNGLGEKLGEKLGETQQNIIKLMQNNPKIAITALATELGISTTAIEKHIKTLKEQNIIQRIGGAKGGHWEILK
;
A
#
# COMPACT_ATOMS: atom_id res chain seq x y z
N TYR A 1 -27.91 -13.32 19.31
CA TYR A 1 -28.81 -13.04 18.19
C TYR A 1 -29.64 -11.81 18.51
N PRO A 2 -29.84 -10.87 17.57
CA PRO A 2 -30.77 -9.76 17.74
C PRO A 2 -32.19 -10.27 17.93
N ILE A 3 -32.92 -9.64 18.83
CA ILE A 3 -34.31 -9.96 19.15
C ILE A 3 -35.19 -8.87 18.52
N SER A 4 -36.20 -9.27 17.74
CA SER A 4 -37.20 -8.35 17.24
C SER A 4 -38.24 -8.10 18.34
N TYR A 5 -38.45 -6.83 18.69
CA TYR A 5 -39.48 -6.40 19.64
C TYR A 5 -40.19 -5.15 19.09
N LYS A 6 -41.48 -5.21 18.92
CA LYS A 6 -42.31 -4.12 18.38
C LYS A 6 -41.78 -3.52 17.06
N GLY A 7 -41.23 -4.35 16.17
CA GLY A 7 -40.70 -3.91 14.87
C GLY A 7 -39.27 -3.40 14.91
N SER A 8 -38.67 -3.24 16.08
CA SER A 8 -37.26 -2.89 16.25
C SER A 8 -36.41 -4.12 16.51
N TYR A 9 -35.17 -4.10 16.04
CA TYR A 9 -34.19 -5.15 16.28
C TYR A 9 -33.15 -4.70 17.30
N TYR A 10 -32.89 -5.58 18.28
CA TYR A 10 -31.97 -5.31 19.37
C TYR A 10 -30.86 -6.36 19.43
N TYR A 11 -29.67 -5.97 19.76
CA TYR A 11 -28.57 -6.89 20.05
C TYR A 11 -27.91 -6.56 21.39
N ARG A 12 -27.25 -7.55 21.98
CA ARG A 12 -26.56 -7.39 23.24
C ARG A 12 -25.07 -7.15 23.00
N SER A 13 -24.57 -6.03 23.50
CA SER A 13 -23.15 -5.66 23.50
C SER A 13 -22.67 -5.62 24.95
N GLY A 14 -22.01 -6.70 25.42
CA GLY A 14 -21.66 -6.85 26.82
C GLY A 14 -22.87 -6.85 27.73
N SER A 15 -22.95 -5.91 28.67
CA SER A 15 -24.06 -5.75 29.61
C SER A 15 -25.21 -4.90 29.07
N THR A 16 -25.06 -4.25 27.91
CA THR A 16 -26.05 -3.31 27.37
C THR A 16 -26.83 -3.90 26.22
N THR A 17 -28.10 -3.50 26.07
CA THR A 17 -28.92 -3.80 24.88
C THR A 17 -28.97 -2.58 24.00
N GLN A 18 -28.61 -2.74 22.73
CA GLN A 18 -28.57 -1.66 21.74
C GLN A 18 -29.56 -1.98 20.61
N GLU A 19 -30.24 -0.94 20.10
CA GLU A 19 -31.09 -1.06 18.94
C GLU A 19 -30.28 -1.02 17.65
N LEU A 20 -30.52 -1.97 16.75
CA LEU A 20 -29.95 -1.98 15.40
C LEU A 20 -30.71 -1.00 14.51
N LYS A 21 -30.02 -0.03 13.92
CA LYS A 21 -30.58 0.98 13.00
C LYS A 21 -29.67 1.15 11.79
N GLY A 22 -30.26 1.62 10.67
CA GLY A 22 -29.53 1.96 9.45
C GLY A 22 -28.67 0.81 8.94
N VAL A 23 -27.43 1.10 8.56
CA VAL A 23 -26.48 0.13 7.96
C VAL A 23 -26.25 -1.11 8.85
N ALA A 24 -26.25 -0.96 10.17
CA ALA A 24 -26.06 -2.10 11.09
C ALA A 24 -27.26 -3.07 11.04
N LEU A 25 -28.48 -2.54 10.89
CA LEU A 25 -29.68 -3.35 10.71
C LEU A 25 -29.66 -4.05 9.34
N ASP A 26 -29.29 -3.36 8.27
CA ASP A 26 -29.22 -3.92 6.93
C ASP A 26 -28.20 -5.08 6.86
N LYS A 27 -27.01 -4.88 7.43
CA LYS A 27 -25.98 -5.91 7.54
C LYS A 27 -26.48 -7.13 8.33
N PHE A 28 -27.21 -6.88 9.42
CA PHE A 28 -27.81 -7.97 10.21
C PHE A 28 -28.85 -8.74 9.42
N LEU A 29 -29.79 -8.06 8.73
CA LEU A 29 -30.83 -8.71 7.95
C LEU A 29 -30.25 -9.55 6.79
N LEU A 30 -29.22 -9.07 6.12
CA LEU A 30 -28.49 -9.85 5.10
C LEU A 30 -27.88 -11.12 5.72
N ARG A 31 -27.21 -10.99 6.86
CA ARG A 31 -26.61 -12.15 7.57
C ARG A 31 -27.64 -13.19 7.98
N THR A 32 -28.81 -12.78 8.44
CA THR A 32 -29.89 -13.74 8.81
C THR A 32 -30.43 -14.52 7.62
N GLN A 33 -30.28 -13.96 6.41
CA GLN A 33 -30.63 -14.62 5.14
C GLN A 33 -29.46 -15.44 4.56
N GLY A 34 -28.32 -15.51 5.23
CA GLY A 34 -27.10 -16.13 4.70
C GLY A 34 -26.48 -15.36 3.53
N LYS A 35 -26.80 -14.06 3.38
CA LYS A 35 -26.32 -13.20 2.30
C LYS A 35 -25.23 -12.25 2.80
N THR A 36 -24.34 -11.88 1.88
CA THR A 36 -23.33 -10.82 2.05
C THR A 36 -23.71 -9.61 1.21
N TRP A 37 -23.11 -8.45 1.48
CA TRP A 37 -23.42 -7.22 0.75
C TRP A 37 -23.20 -7.35 -0.77
N ASP A 38 -22.14 -8.03 -1.17
CA ASP A 38 -21.75 -8.25 -2.56
C ASP A 38 -22.64 -9.28 -3.28
N SER A 39 -23.44 -10.07 -2.53
CA SER A 39 -24.38 -11.06 -3.06
C SER A 39 -25.77 -10.50 -3.40
N VAL A 40 -26.03 -9.23 -3.09
CA VAL A 40 -27.33 -8.58 -3.36
C VAL A 40 -27.48 -8.29 -4.85
N PRO A 41 -28.61 -8.69 -5.47
CA PRO A 41 -28.93 -8.34 -6.86
C PRO A 41 -29.02 -6.83 -7.07
N VAL A 42 -28.63 -6.36 -8.27
CA VAL A 42 -28.68 -4.95 -8.66
C VAL A 42 -29.80 -4.76 -9.68
N PRO A 43 -30.84 -3.96 -9.37
CA PRO A 43 -31.88 -3.62 -10.34
C PRO A 43 -31.28 -2.88 -11.55
N TYR A 44 -31.81 -3.14 -12.74
CA TYR A 44 -31.42 -2.47 -14.01
C TYR A 44 -29.93 -2.65 -14.40
N PHE A 45 -29.25 -3.65 -13.85
CA PHE A 45 -27.89 -4.04 -14.25
C PHE A 45 -27.98 -5.36 -15.02
N GLY A 46 -27.63 -5.36 -16.29
CA GLY A 46 -27.79 -6.48 -17.20
C GLY A 46 -26.55 -6.78 -18.05
N ALA A 47 -26.69 -7.74 -18.95
CA ALA A 47 -25.58 -8.21 -19.79
C ALA A 47 -24.95 -7.10 -20.68
N THR A 48 -25.74 -6.12 -21.09
CA THR A 48 -25.26 -4.98 -21.90
C THR A 48 -24.33 -4.03 -21.15
N ASP A 49 -24.38 -4.06 -19.84
CA ASP A 49 -23.54 -3.21 -18.95
C ASP A 49 -22.23 -3.90 -18.60
N LEU A 50 -22.09 -5.19 -18.92
CA LEU A 50 -20.86 -5.96 -18.70
C LEU A 50 -19.79 -5.56 -19.72
N ASP A 51 -18.54 -5.60 -19.28
CA ASP A 51 -17.36 -5.28 -20.07
C ASP A 51 -16.67 -6.57 -20.56
N PRO A 52 -16.67 -6.84 -21.86
CA PRO A 52 -15.94 -7.99 -22.43
C PRO A 52 -14.43 -7.96 -22.12
N TYR A 53 -13.85 -6.77 -21.96
CA TYR A 53 -12.43 -6.64 -21.63
C TYR A 53 -12.13 -7.14 -20.20
N ALA A 54 -13.00 -6.86 -19.24
CA ALA A 54 -12.87 -7.37 -17.87
C ALA A 54 -12.89 -8.91 -17.83
N PHE A 55 -13.77 -9.54 -18.63
CA PHE A 55 -13.79 -11.01 -18.76
C PHE A 55 -12.52 -11.55 -19.41
N LYS A 56 -12.00 -10.89 -20.45
CA LYS A 56 -10.74 -11.26 -21.07
C LYS A 56 -9.59 -11.21 -20.05
N LEU A 57 -9.48 -10.11 -19.29
CA LEU A 57 -8.47 -9.94 -18.26
C LEU A 57 -8.55 -11.03 -17.17
N PHE A 58 -9.77 -11.35 -16.71
CA PHE A 58 -9.99 -12.45 -15.77
C PHE A 58 -9.53 -13.79 -16.33
N ARG A 59 -9.92 -14.14 -17.57
CA ARG A 59 -9.54 -15.40 -18.22
C ARG A 59 -8.04 -15.55 -18.35
N GLU A 60 -7.35 -14.53 -18.85
CA GLU A 60 -5.89 -14.54 -19.01
C GLU A 60 -5.14 -14.79 -17.70
N LYS A 61 -5.64 -14.21 -16.60
CA LYS A 61 -5.05 -14.41 -15.28
C LYS A 61 -5.40 -15.78 -14.69
N ALA A 62 -6.65 -16.20 -14.81
CA ALA A 62 -7.13 -17.47 -14.26
C ALA A 62 -6.49 -18.68 -14.97
N GLU A 63 -6.29 -18.61 -16.28
CA GLU A 63 -5.60 -19.64 -17.07
C GLU A 63 -4.18 -19.88 -16.56
N LYS A 64 -3.42 -18.81 -16.29
CA LYS A 64 -2.06 -18.92 -15.76
C LYS A 64 -2.00 -19.60 -14.39
N LYS A 65 -3.06 -19.51 -13.61
CA LYS A 65 -3.10 -20.04 -12.22
C LYS A 65 -3.67 -21.45 -12.12
N ARG A 66 -4.43 -21.91 -13.13
CA ARG A 66 -5.01 -23.26 -13.20
C ARG A 66 -5.86 -23.63 -11.97
N ARG A 67 -6.57 -22.64 -11.41
CA ARG A 67 -7.47 -22.82 -10.24
C ARG A 67 -8.93 -23.00 -10.64
N ILE A 68 -9.21 -22.94 -11.93
CA ILE A 68 -10.51 -23.13 -12.56
C ILE A 68 -10.33 -24.11 -13.73
N ASP A 69 -11.36 -24.86 -14.05
CA ASP A 69 -11.35 -25.75 -15.21
C ASP A 69 -11.11 -24.94 -16.49
N PRO A 70 -10.10 -25.26 -17.29
CA PRO A 70 -9.80 -24.57 -18.56
C PRO A 70 -10.98 -24.55 -19.54
N GLU A 71 -11.85 -25.56 -19.54
CA GLU A 71 -13.03 -25.59 -20.40
C GLU A 71 -14.04 -24.50 -20.03
N LEU A 72 -14.17 -24.18 -18.73
CA LEU A 72 -15.04 -23.08 -18.28
C LEU A 72 -14.53 -21.71 -18.74
N LEU A 73 -13.22 -21.55 -18.94
CA LEU A 73 -12.66 -20.29 -19.45
C LEU A 73 -12.94 -20.09 -20.94
N LYS A 74 -13.32 -21.13 -21.67
CA LYS A 74 -13.70 -21.06 -23.09
C LYS A 74 -15.18 -20.76 -23.29
N GLU A 75 -16.00 -20.94 -22.24
CA GLU A 75 -17.42 -20.64 -22.28
C GLU A 75 -17.69 -19.16 -22.48
N ASN A 76 -18.90 -18.81 -22.91
CA ASN A 76 -19.29 -17.41 -23.04
C ASN A 76 -19.39 -16.72 -21.66
N ASP A 77 -19.45 -15.37 -21.67
CA ASP A 77 -19.44 -14.56 -20.46
C ASP A 77 -20.64 -14.84 -19.56
N ASP A 78 -21.78 -15.17 -20.14
CA ASP A 78 -23.03 -15.46 -19.43
C ASP A 78 -22.92 -16.73 -18.58
N VAL A 79 -22.38 -17.80 -19.16
CA VAL A 79 -22.07 -19.06 -18.46
C VAL A 79 -21.02 -18.83 -17.36
N LEU A 80 -20.01 -18.03 -17.64
CA LEU A 80 -18.97 -17.72 -16.64
C LEU A 80 -19.52 -16.95 -15.45
N VAL A 81 -20.41 -15.99 -15.68
CA VAL A 81 -21.13 -15.25 -14.62
C VAL A 81 -21.87 -16.20 -13.69
N ASP A 82 -22.58 -17.20 -14.24
CA ASP A 82 -23.32 -18.18 -13.45
C ASP A 82 -22.36 -19.11 -12.66
N LYS A 83 -21.28 -19.56 -13.27
CA LYS A 83 -20.25 -20.38 -12.60
C LYS A 83 -19.54 -19.64 -11.48
N LEU A 84 -19.34 -18.34 -11.62
CA LEU A 84 -18.80 -17.48 -10.58
C LEU A 84 -19.84 -17.09 -9.51
N ARG A 85 -21.10 -17.57 -9.64
CA ARG A 85 -22.23 -17.32 -8.72
C ARG A 85 -22.60 -15.83 -8.64
N LEU A 86 -22.41 -15.10 -9.74
CA LEU A 86 -22.62 -13.66 -9.80
C LEU A 86 -24.05 -13.28 -10.23
N ARG A 87 -24.94 -14.26 -10.38
CA ARG A 87 -26.34 -14.06 -10.74
C ARG A 87 -27.27 -14.68 -9.69
N GLU A 88 -28.48 -14.13 -9.56
CA GLU A 88 -29.60 -14.68 -8.79
C GLU A 88 -30.88 -14.48 -9.60
N GLY A 89 -31.46 -15.57 -10.11
CA GLY A 89 -32.53 -15.49 -11.11
C GLY A 89 -32.05 -14.74 -12.35
N ASP A 90 -32.80 -13.70 -12.75
CA ASP A 90 -32.47 -12.87 -13.91
C ASP A 90 -31.55 -11.67 -13.57
N TYR A 91 -31.17 -11.51 -12.30
CA TYR A 91 -30.46 -10.32 -11.84
C TYR A 91 -28.99 -10.60 -11.55
N LEU A 92 -28.14 -9.71 -12.01
CA LEU A 92 -26.72 -9.69 -11.67
C LEU A 92 -26.51 -9.08 -10.28
N LYS A 93 -25.54 -9.64 -9.53
CA LYS A 93 -25.21 -9.22 -8.16
C LYS A 93 -24.23 -8.04 -8.14
N ARG A 94 -24.11 -7.36 -6.99
CA ARG A 94 -23.15 -6.26 -6.78
C ARG A 94 -21.71 -6.69 -7.06
N ALA A 95 -21.33 -7.93 -6.73
CA ALA A 95 -20.02 -8.46 -7.09
C ALA A 95 -19.79 -8.48 -8.60
N ALA A 96 -20.82 -8.81 -9.42
CA ALA A 96 -20.70 -8.74 -10.87
C ALA A 96 -20.45 -7.30 -11.36
N ALA A 97 -21.13 -6.32 -10.75
CA ALA A 97 -20.92 -4.91 -11.07
C ALA A 97 -19.48 -4.47 -10.75
N LEU A 98 -18.96 -4.84 -9.59
CA LEU A 98 -17.59 -4.52 -9.18
C LEU A 98 -16.53 -5.17 -10.07
N LEU A 99 -16.75 -6.41 -10.50
CA LEU A 99 -15.75 -7.21 -11.22
C LEU A 99 -15.80 -7.03 -12.74
N PHE A 100 -17.02 -6.84 -13.30
CA PHE A 100 -17.23 -6.95 -14.74
C PHE A 100 -18.09 -5.85 -15.35
N ALA A 101 -18.56 -4.84 -14.62
CA ALA A 101 -19.26 -3.72 -15.25
C ALA A 101 -18.28 -2.79 -15.99
N LYS A 102 -18.75 -2.18 -17.09
CA LYS A 102 -18.04 -1.09 -17.79
C LYS A 102 -17.84 0.12 -16.88
N GLU A 103 -18.85 0.43 -16.08
CA GLU A 103 -18.88 1.57 -15.17
C GLU A 103 -19.38 1.14 -13.78
N PRO A 104 -18.52 0.50 -12.95
CA PRO A 104 -18.91 0.02 -11.62
C PRO A 104 -19.48 1.11 -10.73
N MET A 105 -18.98 2.34 -10.84
CA MET A 105 -19.45 3.51 -10.08
C MET A 105 -20.92 3.84 -10.28
N LYS A 106 -21.51 3.48 -11.41
CA LYS A 106 -22.95 3.63 -11.70
C LYS A 106 -23.80 2.80 -10.74
N TYR A 107 -23.30 1.65 -10.29
CA TYR A 107 -24.02 0.67 -9.46
C TYR A 107 -23.52 0.64 -8.03
N VAL A 108 -22.25 0.93 -7.83
CA VAL A 108 -21.58 0.89 -6.52
C VAL A 108 -20.76 2.17 -6.34
N MET A 109 -21.37 3.16 -5.72
CA MET A 109 -20.71 4.43 -5.43
C MET A 109 -19.49 4.22 -4.53
N GLY A 110 -18.38 4.93 -4.80
CA GLY A 110 -17.13 4.75 -4.02
C GLY A 110 -16.32 3.49 -4.35
N SER A 111 -16.68 2.77 -5.44
CA SER A 111 -15.90 1.64 -5.96
C SER A 111 -14.69 2.09 -6.77
N MET A 112 -13.95 3.08 -6.29
CA MET A 112 -12.74 3.63 -6.90
C MET A 112 -11.61 3.68 -5.89
N ILE A 113 -10.38 3.87 -6.36
CA ILE A 113 -9.18 4.06 -5.54
C ILE A 113 -8.62 5.44 -5.82
N LYS A 114 -8.27 6.19 -4.77
CA LYS A 114 -7.60 7.48 -4.87
C LYS A 114 -6.16 7.36 -4.41
N ILE A 115 -5.24 7.92 -5.18
CA ILE A 115 -3.84 8.04 -4.80
C ILE A 115 -3.49 9.51 -4.78
N GLY A 116 -2.90 9.99 -3.69
CA GLY A 116 -2.41 11.36 -3.54
C GLY A 116 -0.95 11.39 -3.13
N TYR A 117 -0.17 12.31 -3.70
CA TYR A 117 1.16 12.64 -3.23
C TYR A 117 1.12 13.91 -2.40
N PHE A 118 1.57 13.83 -1.17
CA PHE A 118 1.47 14.87 -0.17
C PHE A 118 2.86 15.32 0.29
N LYS A 119 3.07 16.62 0.34
CA LYS A 119 4.26 17.20 0.96
C LYS A 119 4.12 17.31 2.48
N SER A 120 2.91 17.51 2.95
CA SER A 120 2.51 17.50 4.36
C SER A 120 1.09 16.98 4.50
N ASN A 121 0.60 16.82 5.73
CA ASN A 121 -0.78 16.36 5.96
C ASN A 121 -1.86 17.25 5.32
N THR A 122 -1.54 18.49 4.98
CA THR A 122 -2.48 19.48 4.41
C THR A 122 -2.13 19.90 2.99
N GLU A 123 -0.94 19.57 2.49
CA GLU A 123 -0.47 20.01 1.17
C GLU A 123 -0.43 18.84 0.19
N LEU A 124 -1.51 18.71 -0.60
CA LEU A 124 -1.60 17.77 -1.71
C LEU A 124 -0.91 18.36 -2.94
N ILE A 125 0.06 17.66 -3.52
CA ILE A 125 0.80 18.11 -4.70
C ILE A 125 0.11 17.66 -5.98
N TYR A 126 -0.22 16.37 -6.08
CA TYR A 126 -0.99 15.80 -7.18
C TYR A 126 -1.74 14.54 -6.74
N GLN A 127 -2.75 14.17 -7.53
CA GLN A 127 -3.55 12.97 -7.25
C GLN A 127 -4.01 12.31 -8.54
N ASP A 128 -4.34 11.01 -8.43
CA ASP A 128 -5.04 10.23 -9.42
C ASP A 128 -6.28 9.58 -8.81
N VAL A 129 -7.33 9.44 -9.62
CA VAL A 129 -8.53 8.67 -9.31
C VAL A 129 -8.58 7.49 -10.28
N ILE A 130 -8.59 6.28 -9.74
CA ILE A 130 -8.60 5.05 -10.50
C ILE A 130 -10.00 4.45 -10.43
N GLU A 131 -10.68 4.47 -11.55
CA GLU A 131 -12.01 3.91 -11.79
C GLU A 131 -11.92 2.65 -12.65
N GLY A 132 -13.05 2.04 -12.98
CA GLY A 132 -13.14 0.79 -13.74
C GLY A 132 -13.41 -0.42 -12.86
N ASN A 133 -13.34 -1.61 -13.41
CA ASN A 133 -13.52 -2.85 -12.67
C ASN A 133 -12.35 -3.12 -11.71
N LEU A 134 -12.59 -3.93 -10.68
CA LEU A 134 -11.60 -4.15 -9.62
C LEU A 134 -10.27 -4.78 -10.10
N PHE A 135 -10.29 -5.56 -11.18
CA PHE A 135 -9.07 -6.13 -11.75
C PHE A 135 -8.19 -5.05 -12.36
N GLU A 136 -8.79 -4.16 -13.16
CA GLU A 136 -8.09 -3.01 -13.75
C GLU A 136 -7.58 -2.04 -12.68
N GLN A 137 -8.41 -1.77 -11.66
CA GLN A 137 -8.01 -0.89 -10.56
C GLN A 137 -6.75 -1.40 -9.86
N VAL A 138 -6.70 -2.70 -9.51
CA VAL A 138 -5.52 -3.28 -8.85
C VAL A 138 -4.29 -3.18 -9.74
N ASP A 139 -4.39 -3.57 -11.02
CA ASP A 139 -3.27 -3.52 -11.94
C ASP A 139 -2.79 -2.07 -12.16
N LYS A 140 -3.71 -1.11 -12.31
CA LYS A 140 -3.38 0.30 -12.51
C LYS A 140 -2.78 0.97 -11.28
N VAL A 141 -3.27 0.64 -10.08
CA VAL A 141 -2.67 1.13 -8.83
C VAL A 141 -1.24 0.62 -8.69
N MET A 142 -1.01 -0.68 -8.95
CA MET A 142 0.35 -1.26 -8.92
C MET A 142 1.28 -0.53 -9.89
N GLU A 143 0.83 -0.31 -11.13
CA GLU A 143 1.60 0.45 -12.12
C GLU A 143 1.92 1.86 -11.61
N LEU A 144 0.92 2.65 -11.20
CA LEU A 144 1.10 4.05 -10.81
C LEU A 144 1.98 4.21 -9.58
N ILE A 145 1.82 3.37 -8.57
CA ILE A 145 2.62 3.46 -7.34
C ILE A 145 4.11 3.31 -7.69
N PHE A 146 4.48 2.34 -8.50
CA PHE A 146 5.89 2.03 -8.80
C PHE A 146 6.47 2.79 -10.00
N THR A 147 5.65 3.53 -10.78
CA THR A 147 6.15 4.34 -11.90
C THR A 147 6.06 5.84 -11.67
N LYS A 148 5.12 6.30 -10.83
CA LYS A 148 4.83 7.73 -10.67
C LYS A 148 4.98 8.23 -9.24
N TYR A 149 4.56 7.43 -8.24
CA TYR A 149 4.46 7.89 -6.85
C TYR A 149 5.68 7.56 -6.02
N LEU A 150 6.34 6.43 -6.26
CA LEU A 150 7.56 6.04 -5.56
C LEU A 150 8.77 6.25 -6.46
N SER A 151 9.78 6.92 -5.93
CA SER A 151 11.07 7.05 -6.60
C SER A 151 11.88 5.77 -6.42
N ALA A 152 12.38 5.21 -7.52
CA ALA A 152 13.30 4.10 -7.47
C ALA A 152 14.69 4.57 -7.04
N PHE A 153 15.32 3.84 -6.12
CA PHE A 153 16.74 3.98 -5.81
C PHE A 153 17.55 3.21 -6.85
N ILE A 154 18.50 3.88 -7.45
CA ILE A 154 19.38 3.28 -8.45
C ILE A 154 20.68 2.93 -7.77
N THR A 155 21.01 1.63 -7.75
CA THR A 155 22.31 1.11 -7.31
C THR A 155 22.97 0.35 -8.45
N TYR A 156 24.27 0.06 -8.32
CA TYR A 156 25.01 -0.70 -9.30
C TYR A 156 25.66 -1.91 -8.64
N GLU A 157 25.36 -3.10 -9.16
CA GLU A 157 26.08 -4.33 -8.82
C GLU A 157 27.05 -4.65 -9.97
N GLY A 158 28.30 -4.23 -9.82
CA GLY A 158 29.27 -4.23 -10.92
C GLY A 158 28.85 -3.23 -12.01
N ILE A 159 28.56 -3.75 -13.22
CA ILE A 159 28.07 -2.95 -14.36
C ILE A 159 26.55 -2.97 -14.49
N GLN A 160 25.84 -3.76 -13.68
CA GLN A 160 24.41 -3.94 -13.75
C GLN A 160 23.70 -2.90 -12.89
N ARG A 161 22.83 -2.10 -13.51
CA ARG A 161 21.94 -1.17 -12.82
C ARG A 161 20.85 -1.96 -12.10
N VAL A 162 20.71 -1.74 -10.80
CA VAL A 162 19.66 -2.33 -9.96
C VAL A 162 18.76 -1.19 -9.47
N GLU A 163 17.47 -1.33 -9.73
CA GLU A 163 16.45 -0.42 -9.22
C GLU A 163 15.75 -1.08 -8.03
N SER A 164 15.65 -0.34 -6.93
CA SER A 164 14.90 -0.76 -5.74
C SER A 164 13.95 0.36 -5.31
N PHE A 165 12.78 -0.03 -4.81
CA PHE A 165 11.79 0.91 -4.30
C PHE A 165 11.87 1.01 -2.77
N PRO A 166 11.27 2.03 -2.12
CA PRO A 166 11.32 2.15 -0.66
C PRO A 166 10.52 1.08 0.09
N ILE A 167 9.57 0.41 -0.58
CA ILE A 167 8.74 -0.65 -0.02
C ILE A 167 8.74 -1.90 -0.90
N SER A 168 8.43 -3.05 -0.30
CA SER A 168 8.26 -4.31 -1.02
C SER A 168 7.02 -4.27 -1.92
N GLU A 169 7.20 -4.51 -3.22
CA GLU A 169 6.09 -4.63 -4.18
C GLU A 169 5.12 -5.75 -3.78
N LEU A 170 5.63 -6.88 -3.30
CA LEU A 170 4.81 -8.01 -2.86
C LEU A 170 3.99 -7.67 -1.62
N ALA A 171 4.56 -6.95 -0.65
CA ALA A 171 3.86 -6.51 0.55
C ALA A 171 2.77 -5.48 0.22
N PHE A 172 3.09 -4.49 -0.62
CA PHE A 172 2.12 -3.49 -1.07
C PHE A 172 0.97 -4.12 -1.86
N ARG A 173 1.28 -5.02 -2.81
CA ARG A 173 0.29 -5.77 -3.58
C ARG A 173 -0.67 -6.55 -2.69
N GLU A 174 -0.16 -7.24 -1.68
CA GLU A 174 -0.99 -8.00 -0.73
C GLU A 174 -1.90 -7.06 0.08
N ALA A 175 -1.37 -5.92 0.55
CA ALA A 175 -2.15 -4.92 1.27
C ALA A 175 -3.26 -4.31 0.39
N LEU A 176 -2.96 -4.00 -0.87
CA LEU A 176 -3.92 -3.47 -1.83
C LEU A 176 -5.07 -4.46 -2.10
N ILE A 177 -4.74 -5.73 -2.34
CA ILE A 177 -5.73 -6.76 -2.59
C ILE A 177 -6.60 -6.97 -1.36
N ASN A 178 -6.02 -6.99 -0.16
CA ASN A 178 -6.78 -7.07 1.09
C ASN A 178 -7.71 -5.86 1.24
N ALA A 179 -7.24 -4.65 0.93
CA ALA A 179 -8.09 -3.46 0.95
C ALA A 179 -9.29 -3.59 0.01
N VAL A 180 -9.10 -4.11 -1.22
CA VAL A 180 -10.16 -4.31 -2.21
C VAL A 180 -11.16 -5.37 -1.75
N VAL A 181 -10.70 -6.53 -1.28
CA VAL A 181 -11.56 -7.67 -0.92
C VAL A 181 -12.32 -7.43 0.38
N HIS A 182 -11.71 -6.70 1.34
CA HIS A 182 -12.29 -6.44 2.65
C HIS A 182 -12.97 -5.08 2.80
N LYS A 183 -12.93 -4.23 1.76
CA LYS A 183 -13.63 -2.93 1.81
C LYS A 183 -15.13 -3.12 2.06
N ASP A 184 -15.68 -2.29 2.93
CA ASP A 184 -17.11 -2.11 3.02
C ASP A 184 -17.62 -1.23 1.86
N TYR A 185 -18.10 -1.89 0.80
CA TYR A 185 -18.67 -1.21 -0.38
C TYR A 185 -20.05 -0.61 -0.12
N SER A 186 -20.66 -0.82 1.04
CA SER A 186 -21.84 -0.03 1.46
C SER A 186 -21.45 1.40 1.86
N SER A 187 -20.20 1.62 2.20
CA SER A 187 -19.62 2.96 2.37
C SER A 187 -19.29 3.57 1.01
N GLN A 188 -19.67 4.85 0.84
CA GLN A 188 -19.33 5.61 -0.37
C GLN A 188 -17.88 6.10 -0.41
N ASN A 189 -17.11 5.86 0.66
CA ASN A 189 -15.70 6.24 0.72
C ASN A 189 -14.86 5.32 -0.18
N SER A 190 -14.00 5.93 -1.00
CA SER A 190 -13.01 5.21 -1.80
C SER A 190 -11.89 4.63 -0.92
N ILE A 191 -11.17 3.62 -1.43
CA ILE A 191 -9.85 3.28 -0.89
C ILE A 191 -8.93 4.48 -1.12
N GLN A 192 -8.14 4.86 -0.12
CA GLN A 192 -7.25 6.01 -0.18
C GLN A 192 -5.81 5.57 0.04
N ILE A 193 -4.93 6.02 -0.84
CA ILE A 193 -3.49 5.81 -0.75
C ILE A 193 -2.83 7.18 -0.71
N SER A 194 -2.17 7.50 0.40
CA SER A 194 -1.46 8.75 0.60
C SER A 194 0.04 8.48 0.62
N VAL A 195 0.76 9.05 -0.33
CA VAL A 195 2.21 8.90 -0.46
C VAL A 195 2.89 10.17 0.01
N TYR A 196 3.90 10.02 0.85
CA TYR A 196 4.76 11.07 1.40
C TYR A 196 6.22 10.77 1.06
N ASP A 197 7.12 11.68 1.36
CA ASP A 197 8.56 11.49 1.14
C ASP A 197 9.15 10.34 1.99
N ASP A 198 8.55 10.06 3.17
CA ASP A 198 9.04 9.12 4.17
C ASP A 198 8.14 7.92 4.41
N LYS A 199 6.93 7.89 3.83
CA LYS A 199 5.94 6.82 4.06
C LYS A 199 4.85 6.75 3.01
N LEU A 200 4.16 5.61 2.99
CA LEU A 200 2.92 5.41 2.25
C LEU A 200 1.84 4.91 3.22
N LEU A 201 0.69 5.54 3.20
CA LEU A 201 -0.48 5.17 4.00
C LEU A 201 -1.56 4.64 3.07
N MET A 202 -2.17 3.52 3.42
CA MET A 202 -3.35 2.98 2.73
C MET A 202 -4.49 2.85 3.72
N TRP A 203 -5.66 3.36 3.35
CA TRP A 203 -6.87 3.26 4.15
C TRP A 203 -8.02 2.69 3.33
N ASN A 204 -8.79 1.80 3.96
CA ASN A 204 -10.08 1.35 3.44
C ASN A 204 -11.14 1.32 4.54
N ALA A 205 -12.37 1.72 4.17
CA ALA A 205 -13.53 1.51 5.01
C ALA A 205 -13.81 0.02 5.18
N GLY A 206 -14.16 -0.38 6.39
CA GLY A 206 -14.53 -1.77 6.69
C GLY A 206 -14.81 -1.93 8.17
N ASP A 207 -15.21 -3.12 8.58
CA ASP A 207 -15.38 -3.51 9.98
C ASP A 207 -14.53 -4.74 10.24
N LEU A 208 -13.91 -4.81 11.42
CA LEU A 208 -13.33 -6.07 11.87
C LEU A 208 -14.45 -7.07 12.18
N PRO A 209 -14.22 -8.39 11.99
CA PRO A 209 -15.13 -9.40 12.46
C PRO A 209 -15.48 -9.19 13.95
N GLN A 210 -16.67 -9.61 14.35
CA GLN A 210 -17.14 -9.44 15.71
C GLN A 210 -16.13 -10.04 16.71
N ASN A 211 -15.77 -9.26 17.73
CA ASN A 211 -14.79 -9.58 18.77
C ASN A 211 -13.31 -9.60 18.31
N TRP A 212 -13.01 -9.16 17.10
CA TRP A 212 -11.63 -9.01 16.68
C TRP A 212 -11.09 -7.63 17.06
N THR A 213 -9.79 -7.63 17.34
CA THR A 213 -8.97 -6.43 17.56
C THR A 213 -7.85 -6.42 16.53
N ILE A 214 -7.07 -5.35 16.48
CA ILE A 214 -5.84 -5.31 15.65
C ILE A 214 -4.90 -6.44 16.07
N ASP A 215 -4.76 -6.73 17.36
CA ASP A 215 -3.92 -7.84 17.85
C ASP A 215 -4.40 -9.20 17.33
N THR A 216 -5.71 -9.39 17.22
CA THR A 216 -6.30 -10.61 16.64
C THR A 216 -6.01 -10.68 15.14
N LEU A 217 -6.12 -9.54 14.42
CA LEU A 217 -5.82 -9.45 13.00
C LEU A 217 -4.34 -9.76 12.69
N LEU A 218 -3.42 -9.37 13.57
CA LEU A 218 -1.98 -9.60 13.41
C LEU A 218 -1.55 -11.04 13.74
N ARG A 219 -2.40 -11.83 14.38
CA ARG A 219 -2.14 -13.24 14.68
C ARG A 219 -2.73 -14.14 13.58
N LYS A 220 -2.33 -15.41 13.59
CA LYS A 220 -2.92 -16.41 12.69
C LYS A 220 -4.44 -16.51 12.92
N HIS A 221 -5.20 -16.33 11.86
CA HIS A 221 -6.66 -16.38 11.86
C HIS A 221 -7.20 -17.04 10.58
N THR A 222 -8.49 -17.39 10.57
CA THR A 222 -9.19 -17.84 9.39
C THR A 222 -9.47 -16.66 8.45
N SER A 223 -9.53 -16.93 7.14
CA SER A 223 -9.93 -15.92 6.16
C SER A 223 -11.45 -15.76 6.17
N GLU A 224 -11.92 -14.58 6.52
CA GLU A 224 -13.33 -14.19 6.45
C GLU A 224 -13.47 -12.94 5.57
N PRO A 225 -13.50 -13.12 4.23
CA PRO A 225 -13.59 -11.96 3.34
C PRO A 225 -14.94 -11.27 3.51
N HIS A 226 -14.90 -9.93 3.59
CA HIS A 226 -16.10 -9.10 3.69
C HIS A 226 -16.99 -9.23 2.43
N ASN A 227 -16.34 -9.44 1.26
CA ASN A 227 -16.98 -9.62 -0.03
C ASN A 227 -16.58 -10.97 -0.65
N PRO A 228 -17.18 -12.09 -0.22
CA PRO A 228 -16.77 -13.44 -0.64
C PRO A 228 -16.98 -13.69 -2.14
N LEU A 229 -17.97 -13.04 -2.78
CA LEU A 229 -18.18 -13.17 -4.22
C LEU A 229 -17.22 -12.33 -5.05
N VAL A 230 -16.58 -11.32 -4.47
CA VAL A 230 -15.41 -10.62 -5.04
C VAL A 230 -14.15 -11.45 -4.80
N ALA A 231 -13.97 -11.98 -3.59
CA ALA A 231 -12.80 -12.77 -3.20
C ALA A 231 -12.63 -14.02 -4.07
N TYR A 232 -13.71 -14.72 -4.41
CA TYR A 232 -13.63 -15.95 -5.17
C TYR A 232 -13.04 -15.78 -6.58
N PRO A 233 -13.49 -14.86 -7.45
CA PRO A 233 -12.82 -14.58 -8.71
C PRO A 233 -11.38 -14.07 -8.55
N PHE A 234 -11.09 -13.29 -7.52
CA PHE A 234 -9.71 -12.86 -7.20
C PHE A 234 -8.80 -14.06 -6.85
N PHE A 235 -9.33 -15.05 -6.13
CA PHE A 235 -8.62 -16.30 -5.87
C PHE A 235 -8.37 -17.08 -7.16
N LEU A 236 -9.38 -17.26 -8.01
CA LEU A 236 -9.25 -17.97 -9.28
C LEU A 236 -8.24 -17.30 -10.22
N ALA A 237 -8.25 -15.97 -10.28
CA ALA A 237 -7.31 -15.18 -11.07
C ALA A 237 -5.91 -15.08 -10.41
N GLY A 238 -5.71 -15.65 -9.22
CA GLY A 238 -4.43 -15.72 -8.54
C GLY A 238 -3.95 -14.44 -7.88
N TYR A 239 -4.87 -13.54 -7.58
CA TYR A 239 -4.55 -12.36 -6.78
C TYR A 239 -4.40 -12.71 -5.30
N ILE A 240 -5.22 -13.59 -4.77
CA ILE A 240 -5.22 -14.00 -3.36
C ILE A 240 -4.98 -15.51 -3.19
N GLU A 241 -4.56 -15.87 -1.98
CA GLU A 241 -4.49 -17.25 -1.49
C GLU A 241 -5.56 -17.48 -0.42
N SER A 242 -6.00 -18.74 -0.23
CA SER A 242 -7.21 -19.06 0.55
C SER A 242 -7.00 -19.30 2.06
N TRP A 243 -5.83 -18.92 2.63
CA TRP A 243 -5.46 -19.41 3.97
C TRP A 243 -5.42 -18.32 5.08
N GLY A 244 -5.93 -17.11 4.83
CA GLY A 244 -5.93 -16.04 5.84
C GLY A 244 -4.54 -15.56 6.27
N ARG A 245 -3.53 -15.69 5.39
CA ARG A 245 -2.13 -15.35 5.67
C ARG A 245 -1.71 -13.98 5.12
N GLY A 246 -2.66 -13.16 4.67
CA GLY A 246 -2.36 -11.91 3.99
C GLY A 246 -1.56 -10.94 4.86
N ILE A 247 -1.97 -10.75 6.12
CA ILE A 247 -1.27 -9.84 7.04
C ILE A 247 0.14 -10.36 7.39
N GLU A 248 0.27 -11.65 7.70
CA GLU A 248 1.58 -12.27 7.95
C GLU A 248 2.52 -12.04 6.75
N LYS A 249 2.01 -12.24 5.54
CA LYS A 249 2.77 -12.05 4.29
C LYS A 249 3.20 -10.60 4.07
N ILE A 250 2.32 -9.62 4.36
CA ILE A 250 2.69 -8.19 4.31
C ILE A 250 3.87 -7.92 5.24
N ILE A 251 3.82 -8.43 6.47
CA ILE A 251 4.87 -8.25 7.47
C ILE A 251 6.17 -8.94 7.03
N GLU A 252 6.10 -10.23 6.65
CA GLU A 252 7.27 -11.01 6.23
C GLU A 252 7.97 -10.40 5.02
N GLU A 253 7.22 -10.05 3.97
CA GLU A 253 7.79 -9.47 2.75
C GLU A 253 8.38 -8.07 2.98
N SER A 254 7.80 -7.28 3.87
CA SER A 254 8.38 -5.99 4.27
C SER A 254 9.66 -6.16 5.07
N GLN A 255 9.67 -7.08 6.06
CA GLN A 255 10.85 -7.37 6.88
C GLN A 255 12.01 -7.91 6.05
N LYS A 256 11.74 -8.84 5.12
CA LYS A 256 12.75 -9.38 4.19
C LYS A 256 13.33 -8.30 3.30
N PHE A 257 12.50 -7.35 2.87
CA PHE A 257 12.88 -6.34 1.89
C PHE A 257 13.75 -5.22 2.49
N ASN A 258 13.28 -4.56 3.54
CA ASN A 258 13.97 -3.39 4.12
C ASN A 258 14.14 -3.44 5.65
N GLY A 259 13.69 -4.52 6.31
CA GLY A 259 13.76 -4.70 7.75
C GLY A 259 12.73 -3.90 8.54
N ILE A 260 11.79 -3.18 7.88
CA ILE A 260 10.78 -2.36 8.53
C ILE A 260 9.44 -3.10 8.50
N THR A 261 8.81 -3.21 9.66
CA THR A 261 7.46 -3.78 9.79
C THR A 261 6.43 -2.69 9.55
N PRO A 262 5.48 -2.91 8.60
CA PRO A 262 4.36 -2.00 8.44
C PRO A 262 3.52 -1.90 9.70
N GLN A 263 2.95 -0.73 9.98
CA GLN A 263 2.04 -0.52 11.09
C GLN A 263 0.59 -0.68 10.64
N PHE A 264 -0.20 -1.27 11.52
CA PHE A 264 -1.63 -1.47 11.31
C PHE A 264 -2.39 -0.77 12.41
N ARG A 265 -3.37 0.05 12.07
CA ARG A 265 -4.26 0.65 13.06
C ARG A 265 -5.70 0.67 12.56
N TRP A 266 -6.60 0.62 13.50
CA TRP A 266 -8.03 0.68 13.26
C TRP A 266 -8.58 2.04 13.73
N GLU A 267 -9.00 2.86 12.76
CA GLU A 267 -9.60 4.15 13.02
C GLU A 267 -10.58 4.47 11.89
N ASN A 268 -11.88 4.21 12.13
CA ASN A 268 -12.93 4.33 11.11
C ASN A 268 -12.64 3.56 9.82
N GLY A 269 -11.98 2.42 9.93
CA GLY A 269 -11.45 1.60 8.85
C GLY A 269 -10.05 1.12 9.16
N LEU A 270 -9.49 0.30 8.28
CA LEU A 270 -8.13 -0.23 8.41
C LEU A 270 -7.12 0.70 7.75
N TRP A 271 -6.11 1.07 8.49
CA TRP A 271 -4.90 1.74 8.02
C TRP A 271 -3.75 0.75 7.95
N VAL A 272 -3.02 0.78 6.85
CA VAL A 272 -1.74 0.09 6.66
C VAL A 272 -0.70 1.14 6.32
N GLU A 273 0.38 1.22 7.12
CA GLU A 273 1.40 2.26 7.04
C GLU A 273 2.75 1.65 6.72
N PHE A 274 3.29 1.94 5.54
CA PHE A 274 4.62 1.54 5.11
C PHE A 274 5.57 2.72 5.31
N TYR A 275 6.55 2.56 6.19
CA TYR A 275 7.60 3.56 6.42
C TYR A 275 8.80 3.27 5.52
N PHE A 276 9.36 4.31 4.93
CA PHE A 276 10.53 4.21 4.09
C PHE A 276 11.78 4.20 4.96
N ASN A 277 12.76 3.39 4.60
CA ASN A 277 14.05 3.46 5.28
C ASN A 277 14.83 4.67 4.73
N THR A 278 14.70 5.80 5.40
CA THR A 278 15.43 7.02 5.05
C THR A 278 16.94 6.84 5.19
N ASP A 279 17.41 5.87 5.99
CA ASP A 279 18.85 5.55 6.12
C ASP A 279 19.35 4.66 4.96
N LYS A 280 18.49 3.89 4.31
CA LYS A 280 18.81 3.13 3.07
C LYS A 280 18.49 3.91 1.79
N SER A 281 17.80 5.05 1.90
CA SER A 281 17.71 6.02 0.80
C SER A 281 19.09 6.60 0.47
N SER A 282 20.13 6.08 1.16
CA SER A 282 21.51 6.36 0.84
C SER A 282 22.41 5.20 1.28
N PRO A 283 22.87 4.37 0.36
CA PRO A 283 24.29 4.05 0.44
C PRO A 283 25.12 5.34 0.32
N ASN A 284 24.44 6.46 -0.02
CA ASN A 284 24.96 7.83 -0.16
C ASN A 284 24.03 8.92 0.41
N GLY A 285 22.97 8.64 1.18
CA GLY A 285 21.94 9.64 1.52
C GLY A 285 22.32 10.69 2.55
N LEU A 286 23.38 10.48 3.33
CA LEU A 286 24.13 11.61 3.91
C LEU A 286 25.04 12.27 2.86
N GLY A 287 25.51 11.49 1.85
CA GLY A 287 26.34 12.00 0.76
C GLY A 287 25.57 12.85 -0.25
N GLU A 288 24.30 12.54 -0.60
CA GLU A 288 23.59 13.28 -1.66
C GLU A 288 22.90 14.56 -1.18
N LYS A 289 22.32 14.61 0.03
CA LYS A 289 21.87 15.90 0.60
C LYS A 289 23.04 16.82 0.99
N LEU A 290 24.19 16.26 1.32
CA LEU A 290 25.44 16.99 1.40
C LEU A 290 26.09 17.15 0.02
N GLY A 291 25.95 16.19 -0.89
CA GLY A 291 26.55 16.16 -2.23
C GLY A 291 25.96 17.16 -3.21
N GLU A 292 24.68 17.49 -3.13
CA GLU A 292 24.08 18.60 -3.90
C GLU A 292 24.54 19.98 -3.41
N LYS A 293 25.06 20.07 -2.18
CA LYS A 293 25.63 21.30 -1.59
C LYS A 293 27.16 21.29 -1.45
N LEU A 294 27.81 20.15 -1.51
CA LEU A 294 29.24 19.97 -1.26
C LEU A 294 29.90 19.33 -2.49
N GLY A 295 30.91 19.97 -3.02
CA GLY A 295 31.74 19.42 -4.08
C GLY A 295 32.50 18.15 -3.61
N GLU A 296 32.87 17.28 -4.56
CA GLU A 296 33.56 16.00 -4.33
C GLU A 296 34.77 16.12 -3.37
N THR A 297 35.55 17.20 -3.48
CA THR A 297 36.68 17.50 -2.59
C THR A 297 36.25 17.70 -1.13
N GLN A 298 35.13 18.35 -0.87
CA GLN A 298 34.60 18.56 0.47
C GLN A 298 34.11 17.28 1.12
N GLN A 299 33.51 16.40 0.35
CA GLN A 299 33.08 15.06 0.79
C GLN A 299 34.28 14.21 1.20
N ASN A 300 35.34 14.21 0.40
CA ASN A 300 36.56 13.47 0.69
C ASN A 300 37.27 14.03 1.94
N ILE A 301 37.26 15.37 2.16
CA ILE A 301 37.77 15.97 3.39
C ILE A 301 37.02 15.47 4.62
N ILE A 302 35.68 15.46 4.58
CA ILE A 302 34.84 14.94 5.68
C ILE A 302 35.15 13.47 5.97
N LYS A 303 35.23 12.63 4.93
CA LYS A 303 35.54 11.21 5.05
C LYS A 303 36.90 10.94 5.69
N LEU A 304 37.93 11.72 5.32
CA LEU A 304 39.25 11.62 5.94
C LEU A 304 39.25 12.08 7.40
N MET A 305 38.47 13.14 7.73
CA MET A 305 38.27 13.60 9.11
C MET A 305 37.50 12.61 9.98
N GLN A 306 36.52 11.87 9.40
CA GLN A 306 35.83 10.79 10.10
C GLN A 306 36.78 9.65 10.46
N ASN A 307 37.62 9.26 9.53
CA ASN A 307 38.58 8.17 9.74
C ASN A 307 39.73 8.57 10.70
N ASN A 308 40.11 9.83 10.68
CA ASN A 308 41.14 10.38 11.57
C ASN A 308 40.76 11.81 12.03
N PRO A 309 40.04 11.95 13.16
CA PRO A 309 39.64 13.26 13.69
C PRO A 309 40.78 14.19 14.02
N LYS A 310 42.00 13.71 14.14
CA LYS A 310 43.20 14.54 14.41
C LYS A 310 44.00 14.86 13.15
N ILE A 311 43.49 14.55 11.95
CA ILE A 311 44.19 14.76 10.69
C ILE A 311 44.60 16.24 10.50
N ALA A 312 45.85 16.45 10.14
CA ALA A 312 46.39 17.80 9.86
C ALA A 312 45.98 18.25 8.46
N ILE A 313 45.89 19.58 8.26
CA ILE A 313 45.60 20.21 6.94
C ILE A 313 46.64 19.78 5.88
N THR A 314 47.88 19.65 6.27
CA THR A 314 48.97 19.20 5.39
C THR A 314 48.76 17.73 4.95
N ALA A 315 48.29 16.86 5.84
CA ALA A 315 48.02 15.48 5.52
C ALA A 315 46.78 15.38 4.58
N LEU A 316 45.70 16.16 4.82
CA LEU A 316 44.58 16.28 3.90
C LEU A 316 45.00 16.72 2.50
N ALA A 317 45.90 17.71 2.42
CA ALA A 317 46.42 18.21 1.15
C ALA A 317 47.19 17.12 0.38
N THR A 318 47.99 16.31 1.08
CA THR A 318 48.76 15.21 0.50
C THR A 318 47.85 14.10 0.01
N GLU A 319 46.90 13.65 0.84
CA GLU A 319 45.93 12.57 0.51
C GLU A 319 45.03 12.90 -0.68
N LEU A 320 44.64 14.19 -0.80
CA LEU A 320 43.72 14.64 -1.86
C LEU A 320 44.47 15.25 -3.09
N GLY A 321 45.78 15.33 -3.05
CA GLY A 321 46.57 15.85 -4.16
C GLY A 321 46.32 17.35 -4.49
N ILE A 322 45.92 18.16 -3.51
CA ILE A 322 45.61 19.62 -3.68
C ILE A 322 46.39 20.47 -2.67
N SER A 323 46.46 21.78 -2.92
CA SER A 323 47.23 22.69 -2.05
C SER A 323 46.58 22.84 -0.67
N THR A 324 47.41 23.12 0.36
CA THR A 324 46.92 23.41 1.72
C THR A 324 45.95 24.60 1.74
N THR A 325 46.18 25.61 0.91
CA THR A 325 45.31 26.79 0.76
C THR A 325 43.92 26.40 0.23
N ALA A 326 43.86 25.43 -0.70
CA ALA A 326 42.60 24.91 -1.20
C ALA A 326 41.84 24.13 -0.10
N ILE A 327 42.54 23.32 0.69
CA ILE A 327 41.95 22.62 1.86
C ILE A 327 41.41 23.62 2.88
N GLU A 328 42.17 24.68 3.21
CA GLU A 328 41.73 25.72 4.16
C GLU A 328 40.44 26.41 3.68
N LYS A 329 40.34 26.69 2.39
CA LYS A 329 39.13 27.29 1.79
C LYS A 329 37.93 26.35 1.94
N HIS A 330 38.08 25.06 1.65
CA HIS A 330 37.04 24.08 1.82
C HIS A 330 36.64 23.90 3.29
N ILE A 331 37.60 23.85 4.22
CA ILE A 331 37.36 23.78 5.66
C ILE A 331 36.61 25.04 6.15
N LYS A 332 36.93 26.22 5.64
CA LYS A 332 36.20 27.43 5.98
C LYS A 332 34.74 27.34 5.58
N THR A 333 34.45 26.93 4.35
CA THR A 333 33.08 26.73 3.85
C THR A 333 32.34 25.72 4.67
N LEU A 334 32.96 24.57 5.01
CA LEU A 334 32.34 23.51 5.82
C LEU A 334 32.01 23.99 7.25
N LYS A 335 32.82 24.86 7.84
CA LYS A 335 32.54 25.50 9.13
C LYS A 335 31.40 26.52 9.05
N GLU A 336 31.39 27.38 8.03
CA GLU A 336 30.33 28.35 7.78
C GLU A 336 28.95 27.66 7.56
N GLN A 337 28.95 26.44 7.03
CA GLN A 337 27.76 25.59 6.85
C GLN A 337 27.39 24.77 8.09
N ASN A 338 28.13 24.92 9.22
CA ASN A 338 27.93 24.12 10.45
C ASN A 338 28.01 22.61 10.22
N ILE A 339 28.87 22.15 9.32
CA ILE A 339 29.08 20.74 9.02
C ILE A 339 30.19 20.15 9.87
N ILE A 340 31.27 20.92 10.06
CA ILE A 340 32.41 20.55 10.90
C ILE A 340 32.75 21.63 11.89
N GLN A 341 33.25 21.24 13.04
CA GLN A 341 33.90 22.16 13.98
C GLN A 341 35.24 21.61 14.45
N ARG A 342 36.09 22.50 14.94
CA ARG A 342 37.33 22.10 15.59
C ARG A 342 37.25 22.30 17.08
N ILE A 343 37.43 21.23 17.82
CA ILE A 343 37.44 21.23 19.28
C ILE A 343 38.91 21.28 19.76
N GLY A 344 39.24 22.25 20.59
CA GLY A 344 40.58 22.42 21.15
C GLY A 344 41.50 23.33 20.33
N GLY A 345 42.74 23.55 20.81
CA GLY A 345 43.72 24.44 20.20
C GLY A 345 44.39 23.90 18.94
N ALA A 346 45.26 24.76 18.33
CA ALA A 346 45.99 24.39 17.11
C ALA A 346 46.92 23.17 17.29
N LYS A 347 47.47 22.98 18.49
CA LYS A 347 48.25 21.82 18.86
C LYS A 347 47.41 20.92 19.76
N GLY A 348 46.94 19.75 19.24
CA GLY A 348 46.20 18.74 20.00
C GLY A 348 44.66 18.76 19.88
N GLY A 349 44.06 19.69 19.16
CA GLY A 349 42.66 19.71 18.86
C GLY A 349 42.25 18.65 17.81
N HIS A 350 40.95 18.32 17.75
CA HIS A 350 40.38 17.39 16.78
C HIS A 350 39.19 17.99 16.02
N TRP A 351 38.87 17.39 14.90
CA TRP A 351 37.72 17.73 14.10
C TRP A 351 36.50 16.93 14.57
N GLU A 352 35.39 17.61 14.76
CA GLU A 352 34.08 17.02 15.03
C GLU A 352 33.16 17.34 13.88
N ILE A 353 32.41 16.32 13.45
CA ILE A 353 31.39 16.43 12.39
C ILE A 353 30.04 16.58 13.07
N LEU A 354 29.33 17.69 12.74
CA LEU A 354 28.10 18.11 13.41
C LEU A 354 26.82 17.64 12.72
N LYS A 355 26.91 17.16 11.46
CA LYS A 355 25.76 16.69 10.66
C LYS A 355 26.13 15.45 9.87
#